data_df78cf4411f887d77bfa66ad6064e14f
#
_entry.id   df78cf4411f887d77bfa66ad6064e14f
#
_cell.length_a   1.000
_cell.length_b   1.000
_cell.length_c   1.000
_cell.angle_alpha   90.00
_cell.angle_beta   90.00
_cell.angle_gamma   90.00
#
_symmetry.space_group_name_H-M   'P 1'
#
loop_
_entity.id
_entity.type
_entity.pdbx_description
1 polymer ?
#
loop_
_entity_poly.entity_id
_entity_poly.type
_entity_poly.pdbx_seq_one_letter_code
_entity_poly.pdbx_strand_id
1 'polypeptide(L)'
;TKRWSELEIAEPLSDPRWSHGAIVAESIPHDQLYVYGGSSGEITKKNVAGKFSSDLMMLDLVDGRWTKVKCKKPPKARADSELAYNEGSRNIFVFGGWANKWHKDMWSIDSGPYVGPPYNMESVEPATGPIIGGTELTLTGVGFKPGRGLKVKFQGGKYGEASAFASYVSQTELTVVAPDLQQFLRMPGPENLRV
;
A
#
# COMPACT_ATOMS: atom_id res chain seq x y z
N THR A 1 6.06 30.31 1.65
CA THR A 1 7.45 30.07 2.08
C THR A 1 7.57 28.66 2.66
N LYS A 2 8.44 27.83 2.08
CA LYS A 2 8.72 26.49 2.61
C LYS A 2 9.48 26.63 3.94
N ARG A 3 8.94 26.05 5.01
CA ARG A 3 9.57 26.06 6.34
C ARG A 3 9.66 24.61 6.84
N TRP A 4 10.74 24.33 7.55
CA TRP A 4 10.85 23.09 8.33
C TRP A 4 9.98 23.20 9.58
N SER A 5 9.28 22.14 9.93
CA SER A 5 8.58 21.99 11.20
C SER A 5 8.94 20.62 11.78
N GLU A 6 9.06 20.57 13.08
CA GLU A 6 9.23 19.32 13.80
C GLU A 6 7.87 18.61 13.90
N LEU A 7 7.86 17.31 13.65
CA LEU A 7 6.66 16.49 13.84
C LEU A 7 6.58 16.07 15.31
N GLU A 8 5.39 16.19 15.88
CA GLU A 8 5.11 15.61 17.20
C GLU A 8 4.99 14.11 17.07
N ILE A 9 5.94 13.39 17.66
CA ILE A 9 5.98 11.94 17.69
C ILE A 9 5.67 11.50 19.11
N ALA A 10 4.63 10.67 19.27
CA ALA A 10 4.16 10.20 20.57
C ALA A 10 5.26 9.44 21.35
N GLU A 11 6.05 8.64 20.63
CA GLU A 11 7.21 7.94 21.17
C GLU A 11 8.36 8.01 20.16
N PRO A 12 9.52 8.56 20.53
CA PRO A 12 10.67 8.56 19.65
C PRO A 12 11.15 7.13 19.36
N LEU A 13 11.76 6.94 18.20
CA LEU A 13 12.36 5.64 17.88
C LEU A 13 13.40 5.28 18.93
N SER A 14 13.27 4.11 19.56
CA SER A 14 14.14 3.67 20.67
C SER A 14 15.62 3.58 20.30
N ASP A 15 15.90 3.27 19.03
CA ASP A 15 17.26 3.13 18.52
C ASP A 15 17.53 4.21 17.45
N PRO A 16 18.16 5.33 17.80
CA PRO A 16 18.66 6.29 16.82
C PRO A 16 19.56 5.58 15.80
N ARG A 17 19.30 5.80 14.52
CA ARG A 17 20.01 5.09 13.44
C ARG A 17 20.36 6.01 12.29
N TRP A 18 21.40 5.66 11.60
CA TRP A 18 21.89 6.35 10.41
C TRP A 18 22.01 5.40 9.22
N SER A 19 22.09 5.92 8.00
CA SER A 19 22.13 5.12 6.76
C SER A 19 20.98 4.11 6.65
N HIS A 20 19.80 4.45 7.17
CA HIS A 20 18.59 3.67 6.95
C HIS A 20 17.95 4.05 5.62
N GLY A 21 17.24 3.11 4.99
CA GLY A 21 16.32 3.41 3.91
C GLY A 21 14.98 3.90 4.45
N ALA A 22 14.34 4.85 3.79
CA ALA A 22 13.02 5.32 4.17
C ALA A 22 12.14 5.59 2.96
N ILE A 23 10.84 5.34 3.08
CA ILE A 23 9.83 5.59 2.05
C ILE A 23 8.48 5.89 2.69
N VAL A 24 7.74 6.84 2.13
CA VAL A 24 6.35 7.09 2.49
C VAL A 24 5.46 6.24 1.61
N ALA A 25 4.56 5.50 2.22
CA ALA A 25 3.46 4.83 1.57
C ALA A 25 2.20 5.68 1.77
N GLU A 26 1.68 6.23 0.69
CA GLU A 26 0.40 6.92 0.70
C GLU A 26 -0.71 5.91 0.97
N SER A 27 -1.55 6.19 1.95
CA SER A 27 -2.65 5.31 2.34
C SER A 27 -3.83 6.10 2.91
N ILE A 28 -4.94 5.41 3.08
CA ILE A 28 -6.13 5.94 3.75
C ILE A 28 -6.39 5.09 5.00
N PRO A 29 -6.64 5.70 6.13
CA PRO A 29 -6.84 7.14 6.35
C PRO A 29 -5.56 7.97 6.49
N HIS A 30 -4.41 7.36 6.73
CA HIS A 30 -3.17 8.07 7.06
C HIS A 30 -1.97 7.55 6.27
N ASP A 31 -1.15 8.48 5.79
CA ASP A 31 0.15 8.15 5.21
C ASP A 31 1.08 7.56 6.27
N GLN A 32 1.92 6.64 5.83
CA GLN A 32 2.84 5.90 6.70
C GLN A 32 4.27 6.03 6.20
N LEU A 33 5.19 6.34 7.10
CA LEU A 33 6.62 6.30 6.81
C LEU A 33 7.18 4.93 7.21
N TYR A 34 7.80 4.26 6.27
CA TYR A 34 8.54 3.02 6.52
C TYR A 34 10.03 3.29 6.56
N VAL A 35 10.70 2.72 7.55
CA VAL A 35 12.15 2.81 7.76
C VAL A 35 12.71 1.40 7.89
N TYR A 36 13.68 1.05 7.05
CA TYR A 36 14.32 -0.26 7.07
C TYR A 36 15.82 -0.16 7.30
N GLY A 37 16.33 -1.06 8.14
CA GLY A 37 17.76 -1.24 8.32
C GLY A 37 18.43 -0.06 9.02
N GLY A 38 19.59 0.30 8.53
CA GLY A 38 20.45 1.30 9.11
C GLY A 38 21.41 0.73 10.13
N SER A 39 22.24 1.60 10.67
CA SER A 39 23.21 1.29 11.72
C SER A 39 22.91 2.11 12.96
N SER A 40 23.12 1.52 14.13
CA SER A 40 22.98 2.18 15.43
C SER A 40 24.25 2.00 16.28
N GLY A 41 24.36 2.78 17.35
CA GLY A 41 25.46 2.75 18.27
C GLY A 41 26.60 3.70 17.90
N GLU A 42 27.56 3.82 18.81
CA GLU A 42 28.70 4.74 18.63
C GLU A 42 29.70 4.22 17.60
N ILE A 43 30.09 5.10 16.70
CA ILE A 43 31.22 4.87 15.81
C ILE A 43 32.50 5.07 16.61
N THR A 44 33.23 4.01 16.81
CA THR A 44 34.53 4.04 17.49
C THR A 44 35.65 3.67 16.53
N LYS A 45 36.91 3.93 16.91
CA LYS A 45 38.08 3.50 16.11
C LYS A 45 38.12 2.00 15.86
N LYS A 46 37.44 1.18 16.70
CA LYS A 46 37.37 -0.28 16.59
C LYS A 46 36.06 -0.77 15.94
N ASN A 47 35.02 0.06 15.96
CA ASN A 47 33.70 -0.27 15.40
C ASN A 47 33.20 0.88 14.52
N VAL A 48 33.62 0.89 13.26
CA VAL A 48 33.32 1.96 12.32
C VAL A 48 31.89 1.83 11.75
N ALA A 49 31.32 0.63 11.82
CA ALA A 49 30.06 0.32 11.17
C ALA A 49 28.85 0.30 12.11
N GLY A 50 29.07 0.40 13.44
CA GLY A 50 27.98 0.24 14.40
C GLY A 50 27.32 -1.15 14.33
N LYS A 51 26.09 -1.23 14.79
CA LYS A 51 25.26 -2.43 14.77
C LYS A 51 24.21 -2.30 13.68
N PHE A 52 24.28 -3.13 12.64
CA PHE A 52 23.27 -3.15 11.59
C PHE A 52 21.93 -3.69 12.07
N SER A 53 20.85 -3.10 11.59
CA SER A 53 19.48 -3.55 11.83
C SER A 53 18.90 -4.25 10.61
N SER A 54 17.99 -5.20 10.86
CA SER A 54 17.09 -5.79 9.86
C SER A 54 15.62 -5.43 10.11
N ASP A 55 15.39 -4.49 11.01
CA ASP A 55 14.04 -4.09 11.38
C ASP A 55 13.41 -3.23 10.30
N LEU A 56 12.15 -3.52 10.02
CA LEU A 56 11.26 -2.65 9.30
C LEU A 56 10.33 -1.98 10.33
N MET A 57 10.46 -0.66 10.44
CA MET A 57 9.65 0.16 11.32
C MET A 57 8.65 0.97 10.49
N MET A 58 7.46 1.15 11.00
CA MET A 58 6.40 1.96 10.40
C MET A 58 6.03 3.07 11.39
N LEU A 59 5.98 4.30 10.91
CA LEU A 59 5.44 5.45 11.63
C LEU A 59 4.12 5.87 10.98
N ASP A 60 3.06 5.88 11.76
CA ASP A 60 1.83 6.57 11.38
C ASP A 60 2.07 8.09 11.47
N LEU A 61 1.89 8.80 10.35
CA LEU A 61 2.23 10.23 10.27
C LEU A 61 1.18 11.15 10.93
N VAL A 62 0.04 10.62 11.30
CA VAL A 62 -1.01 11.36 12.03
C VAL A 62 -0.92 11.07 13.53
N ASP A 63 -0.86 9.79 13.89
CA ASP A 63 -0.81 9.40 15.31
C ASP A 63 0.57 9.56 15.94
N GLY A 64 1.62 9.72 15.13
CA GLY A 64 2.99 9.84 15.60
C GLY A 64 3.53 8.60 16.29
N ARG A 65 2.99 7.41 15.98
CA ARG A 65 3.35 6.16 16.65
C ARG A 65 4.18 5.24 15.76
N TRP A 66 5.26 4.74 16.33
CA TRP A 66 6.08 3.73 15.69
C TRP A 66 5.54 2.33 15.96
N THR A 67 5.53 1.51 14.92
CA THR A 67 5.19 0.08 15.00
C THR A 67 6.27 -0.75 14.30
N LYS A 68 6.75 -1.78 14.96
CA LYS A 68 7.65 -2.74 14.33
C LYS A 68 6.86 -3.71 13.47
N VAL A 69 7.13 -3.72 12.18
CA VAL A 69 6.50 -4.64 11.24
C VAL A 69 7.07 -6.04 11.42
N LYS A 70 6.23 -7.01 11.76
CA LYS A 70 6.64 -8.40 11.98
C LYS A 70 6.89 -9.11 10.65
N CYS A 71 8.15 -9.35 10.32
CA CYS A 71 8.56 -10.07 9.11
C CYS A 71 9.01 -11.49 9.46
N LYS A 72 8.48 -12.52 8.78
CA LYS A 72 8.89 -13.92 9.03
C LYS A 72 10.32 -14.22 8.60
N LYS A 73 10.78 -13.62 7.51
CA LYS A 73 12.12 -13.79 6.94
C LYS A 73 12.61 -12.46 6.39
N PRO A 74 13.05 -11.52 7.24
CA PRO A 74 13.52 -10.24 6.74
C PRO A 74 14.84 -10.40 5.96
N PRO A 75 15.19 -9.46 5.10
CA PRO A 75 16.54 -9.36 4.55
C PRO A 75 17.56 -9.29 5.68
N LYS A 76 18.81 -9.68 5.41
CA LYS A 76 19.90 -9.56 6.40
C LYS A 76 20.06 -8.09 6.81
N ALA A 77 20.41 -7.89 8.09
CA ALA A 77 20.71 -6.57 8.65
C ALA A 77 21.73 -5.82 7.79
N ARG A 78 21.43 -4.55 7.47
CA ARG A 78 22.23 -3.75 6.53
C ARG A 78 21.96 -2.25 6.67
N ALA A 79 22.88 -1.45 6.22
CA ALA A 79 22.75 -0.02 6.00
C ALA A 79 22.81 0.30 4.49
N ASP A 80 22.64 1.56 4.10
CA ASP A 80 22.78 2.06 2.73
C ASP A 80 21.93 1.31 1.71
N SER A 81 20.76 0.80 2.11
CA SER A 81 19.80 0.17 1.20
C SER A 81 18.76 1.19 0.71
N GLU A 82 18.38 1.06 -0.55
CA GLU A 82 17.30 1.85 -1.13
C GLU A 82 15.94 1.19 -0.91
N LEU A 83 14.94 2.03 -0.67
CA LEU A 83 13.55 1.60 -0.59
C LEU A 83 12.74 2.22 -1.72
N ALA A 84 11.82 1.43 -2.26
CA ALA A 84 10.81 1.88 -3.21
C ALA A 84 9.44 1.34 -2.79
N TYR A 85 8.39 2.07 -3.09
CA TYR A 85 7.00 1.67 -2.84
C TYR A 85 6.23 1.62 -4.15
N ASN A 86 5.50 0.55 -4.38
CA ASN A 86 4.56 0.42 -5.48
C ASN A 86 3.13 0.46 -4.95
N GLU A 87 2.42 1.54 -5.22
CA GLU A 87 1.04 1.75 -4.76
C GLU A 87 0.08 0.67 -5.28
N GLY A 88 0.22 0.29 -6.55
CA GLY A 88 -0.69 -0.68 -7.18
C GLY A 88 -0.63 -2.07 -6.55
N SER A 89 0.56 -2.54 -6.19
CA SER A 89 0.77 -3.83 -5.52
C SER A 89 0.90 -3.72 -4.01
N ARG A 90 1.01 -2.51 -3.47
CA ARG A 90 1.28 -2.21 -2.06
C ARG A 90 2.53 -2.87 -1.53
N ASN A 91 3.51 -3.09 -2.39
CA ASN A 91 4.77 -3.70 -2.02
C ASN A 91 5.83 -2.64 -1.74
N ILE A 92 6.53 -2.82 -0.64
CA ILE A 92 7.77 -2.12 -0.35
C ILE A 92 8.91 -3.00 -0.83
N PHE A 93 9.80 -2.43 -1.62
CA PHE A 93 11.00 -3.09 -2.13
C PHE A 93 12.22 -2.57 -1.38
N VAL A 94 13.14 -3.48 -1.05
CA VAL A 94 14.45 -3.18 -0.46
C VAL A 94 15.50 -3.68 -1.43
N PHE A 95 16.38 -2.80 -1.87
CA PHE A 95 17.44 -3.15 -2.80
C PHE A 95 18.81 -2.84 -2.24
N GLY A 96 19.74 -3.79 -2.42
CA GLY A 96 21.16 -3.62 -2.15
C GLY A 96 21.50 -3.34 -0.68
N GLY A 97 22.43 -2.46 -0.46
CA GLY A 97 22.95 -2.06 0.85
C GLY A 97 24.26 -2.73 1.23
N TRP A 98 24.75 -2.37 2.42
CA TRP A 98 26.04 -2.79 2.93
C TRP A 98 25.98 -3.34 4.36
N ALA A 99 26.65 -4.46 4.60
CA ALA A 99 26.90 -5.01 5.94
C ALA A 99 28.18 -5.85 5.92
N ASN A 100 29.32 -5.20 6.06
CA ASN A 100 30.67 -5.78 5.85
C ASN A 100 30.93 -6.28 4.40
N LYS A 101 29.94 -6.25 3.56
CA LYS A 101 29.98 -6.50 2.11
C LYS A 101 28.79 -5.85 1.43
N TRP A 102 28.91 -5.57 0.16
CA TRP A 102 27.80 -5.12 -0.66
C TRP A 102 26.80 -6.25 -0.92
N HIS A 103 25.52 -5.95 -0.75
CA HIS A 103 24.40 -6.80 -1.12
C HIS A 103 23.93 -6.41 -2.53
N LYS A 104 23.52 -7.40 -3.33
CA LYS A 104 22.98 -7.23 -4.69
C LYS A 104 21.60 -7.86 -4.85
N ASP A 105 20.98 -8.17 -3.74
CA ASP A 105 19.66 -8.78 -3.66
C ASP A 105 18.55 -7.73 -3.68
N MET A 106 17.38 -8.15 -4.11
CA MET A 106 16.15 -7.37 -4.03
C MET A 106 15.14 -8.17 -3.23
N TRP A 107 14.48 -7.51 -2.31
CA TRP A 107 13.44 -8.08 -1.47
C TRP A 107 12.15 -7.28 -1.63
N SER A 108 11.02 -7.92 -1.42
CA SER A 108 9.73 -7.24 -1.36
C SER A 108 8.93 -7.74 -0.17
N ILE A 109 8.14 -6.84 0.40
CA ILE A 109 7.15 -7.15 1.42
C ILE A 109 5.82 -6.53 1.03
N ASP A 110 4.75 -7.31 1.15
CA ASP A 110 3.40 -6.79 1.06
C ASP A 110 3.09 -5.97 2.33
N SER A 111 2.91 -4.67 2.15
CA SER A 111 2.51 -3.76 3.23
C SER A 111 0.99 -3.67 3.40
N GLY A 112 0.22 -4.30 2.51
CA GLY A 112 -1.24 -4.23 2.51
C GLY A 112 -1.92 -4.49 3.85
N PRO A 113 -1.42 -5.39 4.71
CA PRO A 113 -1.98 -5.58 6.04
C PRO A 113 -1.80 -4.40 7.00
N TYR A 114 -0.91 -3.47 6.70
CA TYR A 114 -0.59 -2.29 7.52
C TYR A 114 -1.01 -1.00 6.85
N VAL A 115 -0.87 -0.95 5.53
CA VAL A 115 -1.28 0.17 4.69
C VAL A 115 -2.69 -0.12 4.20
N GLY A 116 -3.65 0.70 4.54
CA GLY A 116 -4.97 0.66 3.93
C GLY A 116 -4.88 0.83 2.41
N PRO A 117 -5.96 0.61 1.67
CA PRO A 117 -5.96 0.92 0.25
C PRO A 117 -5.64 2.41 0.05
N PRO A 118 -4.93 2.78 -1.03
CA PRO A 118 -4.64 4.19 -1.34
C PRO A 118 -5.90 4.98 -1.71
N TYR A 119 -7.03 4.32 -1.80
CA TYR A 119 -8.35 4.87 -2.05
C TYR A 119 -9.41 4.08 -1.26
N ASN A 120 -10.53 4.74 -0.96
CA ASN A 120 -11.71 4.10 -0.40
C ASN A 120 -12.93 4.48 -1.24
N MET A 121 -13.76 3.51 -1.57
CA MET A 121 -15.06 3.72 -2.21
C MET A 121 -16.14 3.74 -1.13
N GLU A 122 -16.90 4.83 -1.07
CA GLU A 122 -17.91 5.08 -0.05
C GLU A 122 -19.31 4.75 -0.57
N SER A 123 -19.62 5.11 -1.82
CA SER A 123 -20.92 4.84 -2.42
C SER A 123 -20.85 4.63 -3.93
N VAL A 124 -21.92 4.02 -4.44
CA VAL A 124 -22.18 3.81 -5.87
C VAL A 124 -23.60 4.24 -6.17
N GLU A 125 -23.76 5.12 -7.15
CA GLU A 125 -25.08 5.58 -7.60
C GLU A 125 -25.21 5.50 -9.12
N PRO A 126 -26.34 4.95 -9.65
CA PRO A 126 -27.39 4.25 -8.90
C PRO A 126 -26.94 2.90 -8.33
N ALA A 127 -27.47 2.52 -7.15
CA ALA A 127 -27.12 1.25 -6.49
C ALA A 127 -27.73 0.01 -7.18
N THR A 128 -28.62 0.20 -8.12
CA THR A 128 -29.31 -0.85 -8.88
C THR A 128 -29.34 -0.53 -10.35
N GLY A 129 -29.33 -1.56 -11.20
CA GLY A 129 -29.40 -1.40 -12.64
C GLY A 129 -29.73 -2.72 -13.35
N PRO A 130 -30.00 -2.69 -14.65
CA PRO A 130 -30.26 -3.89 -15.43
C PRO A 130 -29.01 -4.77 -15.49
N ILE A 131 -29.20 -6.07 -15.42
CA ILE A 131 -28.12 -7.06 -15.43
C ILE A 131 -27.35 -7.13 -16.76
N ILE A 132 -28.00 -6.67 -17.85
CA ILE A 132 -27.36 -6.55 -19.17
C ILE A 132 -26.29 -5.44 -19.20
N GLY A 133 -26.14 -4.70 -18.11
CA GLY A 133 -25.21 -3.59 -18.04
C GLY A 133 -25.73 -2.31 -18.67
N GLY A 134 -24.81 -1.42 -19.07
CA GLY A 134 -25.12 -0.17 -19.75
C GLY A 134 -25.50 0.99 -18.83
N THR A 135 -25.71 0.74 -17.53
CA THR A 135 -25.98 1.81 -16.57
C THR A 135 -24.69 2.57 -16.28
N GLU A 136 -24.72 3.88 -16.43
CA GLU A 136 -23.64 4.74 -15.95
C GLU A 136 -23.74 4.87 -14.43
N LEU A 137 -22.63 4.54 -13.76
CA LEU A 137 -22.50 4.56 -12.31
C LEU A 137 -21.54 5.67 -11.91
N THR A 138 -21.92 6.44 -10.92
CA THR A 138 -21.05 7.38 -10.22
C THR A 138 -20.54 6.70 -8.94
N LEU A 139 -19.24 6.62 -8.79
CA LEU A 139 -18.56 6.09 -7.62
C LEU A 139 -18.04 7.26 -6.81
N THR A 140 -18.47 7.40 -5.57
CA THR A 140 -17.91 8.39 -4.64
C THR A 140 -17.01 7.74 -3.63
N GLY A 141 -15.98 8.47 -3.23
CA GLY A 141 -14.97 7.96 -2.32
C GLY A 141 -13.87 8.98 -2.07
N VAL A 142 -12.70 8.51 -1.70
CA VAL A 142 -11.53 9.34 -1.43
C VAL A 142 -10.26 8.71 -2.02
N GLY A 143 -9.29 9.55 -2.39
CA GLY A 143 -7.98 9.11 -2.84
C GLY A 143 -7.92 8.62 -4.27
N PHE A 144 -8.94 8.86 -5.08
CA PHE A 144 -8.90 8.51 -6.50
C PHE A 144 -7.84 9.34 -7.23
N LYS A 145 -7.08 8.70 -8.09
CA LYS A 145 -6.01 9.34 -8.87
C LYS A 145 -6.25 9.14 -10.36
N PRO A 146 -5.92 10.14 -11.19
CA PRO A 146 -5.99 9.95 -12.63
C PRO A 146 -4.98 8.88 -13.07
N GLY A 147 -5.39 8.01 -13.98
CA GLY A 147 -4.51 6.97 -14.50
C GLY A 147 -5.00 6.36 -15.79
N ARG A 148 -4.08 5.89 -16.63
CA ARG A 148 -4.44 5.10 -17.80
C ARG A 148 -4.86 3.70 -17.37
N GLY A 149 -6.06 3.28 -17.77
CA GLY A 149 -6.55 1.94 -17.51
C GLY A 149 -7.16 1.74 -16.10
N LEU A 150 -7.70 2.82 -15.49
CA LEU A 150 -8.54 2.70 -14.32
C LEU A 150 -9.65 1.67 -14.58
N LYS A 151 -9.79 0.71 -13.67
CA LYS A 151 -10.82 -0.35 -13.77
C LYS A 151 -11.59 -0.46 -12.48
N VAL A 152 -12.89 -0.61 -12.61
CA VAL A 152 -13.78 -1.00 -11.51
C VAL A 152 -14.08 -2.49 -11.65
N LYS A 153 -13.92 -3.22 -10.57
CA LYS A 153 -14.20 -4.64 -10.49
C LYS A 153 -15.57 -4.86 -9.85
N PHE A 154 -16.43 -5.58 -10.54
CA PHE A 154 -17.74 -6.02 -10.09
C PHE A 154 -17.62 -7.47 -9.61
N GLN A 155 -17.87 -7.70 -8.34
CA GLN A 155 -17.74 -9.04 -7.76
C GLN A 155 -19.12 -9.62 -7.47
N GLY A 156 -19.45 -10.72 -8.12
CA GLY A 156 -20.67 -11.52 -7.90
C GLY A 156 -20.47 -12.63 -6.86
N GLY A 157 -19.53 -12.47 -5.93
CA GLY A 157 -19.21 -13.50 -4.94
C GLY A 157 -18.71 -14.79 -5.61
N LYS A 158 -19.38 -15.91 -5.31
CA LYS A 158 -19.05 -17.23 -5.91
C LYS A 158 -19.33 -17.33 -7.40
N TYR A 159 -20.04 -16.37 -7.98
CA TYR A 159 -20.45 -16.40 -9.38
C TYR A 159 -19.45 -15.76 -10.34
N GLY A 160 -18.38 -15.19 -9.81
CA GLY A 160 -17.28 -14.64 -10.60
C GLY A 160 -17.14 -13.13 -10.50
N GLU A 161 -16.35 -12.58 -11.42
CA GLU A 161 -16.03 -11.16 -11.46
C GLU A 161 -16.06 -10.63 -12.88
N ALA A 162 -16.50 -9.37 -13.04
CA ALA A 162 -16.36 -8.60 -14.27
C ALA A 162 -15.62 -7.30 -13.98
N SER A 163 -15.07 -6.67 -14.99
CA SER A 163 -14.43 -5.38 -14.83
C SER A 163 -14.77 -4.46 -15.99
N ALA A 164 -14.90 -3.17 -15.72
CA ALA A 164 -15.09 -2.13 -16.72
C ALA A 164 -14.09 -0.99 -16.51
N PHE A 165 -13.74 -0.29 -17.60
CA PHE A 165 -12.89 0.89 -17.49
C PHE A 165 -13.70 2.04 -16.89
N ALA A 166 -13.06 2.75 -15.95
CA ALA A 166 -13.62 3.93 -15.31
C ALA A 166 -12.97 5.20 -15.85
N SER A 167 -13.73 6.26 -15.84
CA SER A 167 -13.28 7.62 -16.13
C SER A 167 -13.04 8.36 -14.82
N TYR A 168 -11.88 9.00 -14.70
CA TYR A 168 -11.55 9.84 -13.56
C TYR A 168 -12.25 11.21 -13.69
N VAL A 169 -13.01 11.59 -12.67
CA VAL A 169 -13.68 12.90 -12.58
C VAL A 169 -12.92 13.78 -11.58
N SER A 170 -12.72 13.28 -10.36
CA SER A 170 -12.01 14.00 -9.29
C SER A 170 -11.35 13.03 -8.30
N GLN A 171 -10.67 13.55 -7.30
CA GLN A 171 -10.12 12.72 -6.21
C GLN A 171 -11.19 12.00 -5.38
N THR A 172 -12.45 12.42 -5.52
CA THR A 172 -13.58 11.86 -4.79
C THR A 172 -14.64 11.24 -5.70
N GLU A 173 -14.42 11.24 -7.03
CA GLU A 173 -15.44 10.79 -7.98
C GLU A 173 -14.83 10.08 -9.19
N LEU A 174 -15.41 8.92 -9.52
CA LEU A 174 -15.19 8.19 -10.77
C LEU A 174 -16.54 7.91 -11.43
N THR A 175 -16.53 7.78 -12.76
CA THR A 175 -17.70 7.25 -13.49
C THR A 175 -17.32 5.96 -14.21
N VAL A 176 -18.25 5.03 -14.31
CA VAL A 176 -18.07 3.77 -15.01
C VAL A 176 -19.39 3.27 -15.59
N VAL A 177 -19.34 2.68 -16.76
CA VAL A 177 -20.52 1.99 -17.33
C VAL A 177 -20.50 0.55 -16.85
N ALA A 178 -21.60 0.11 -16.21
CA ALA A 178 -21.74 -1.25 -15.72
C ALA A 178 -21.58 -2.26 -16.88
N PRO A 179 -20.74 -3.29 -16.73
CA PRO A 179 -20.59 -4.32 -17.74
C PRO A 179 -21.80 -5.26 -17.77
N ASP A 180 -21.91 -6.05 -18.83
CA ASP A 180 -22.88 -7.14 -18.88
C ASP A 180 -22.55 -8.22 -17.83
N LEU A 181 -23.46 -8.39 -16.90
CA LEU A 181 -23.35 -9.34 -15.78
C LEU A 181 -24.16 -10.61 -16.00
N GLN A 182 -24.80 -10.79 -17.15
CA GLN A 182 -25.60 -11.99 -17.47
C GLN A 182 -24.78 -13.27 -17.35
N GLN A 183 -23.49 -13.20 -17.62
CA GLN A 183 -22.59 -14.34 -17.43
C GLN A 183 -22.62 -14.92 -16.01
N PHE A 184 -22.97 -14.12 -15.00
CA PHE A 184 -23.11 -14.57 -13.62
C PHE A 184 -24.41 -15.33 -13.35
N LEU A 185 -25.40 -15.18 -14.23
CA LEU A 185 -26.67 -15.89 -14.17
C LEU A 185 -26.64 -17.23 -14.92
N ARG A 186 -25.67 -17.45 -15.78
CA ARG A 186 -25.50 -18.73 -16.51
C ARG A 186 -24.96 -19.80 -15.58
N MET A 187 -25.82 -20.26 -14.68
CA MET A 187 -25.51 -21.34 -13.76
C MET A 187 -25.84 -22.68 -14.44
N PRO A 188 -24.96 -23.66 -14.39
CA PRO A 188 -25.32 -25.04 -14.78
C PRO A 188 -26.20 -25.63 -13.69
N GLY A 189 -27.48 -25.78 -13.99
CA GLY A 189 -28.42 -26.61 -13.25
C GLY A 189 -29.23 -25.92 -12.15
N PRO A 190 -30.40 -26.50 -11.81
CA PRO A 190 -31.35 -25.97 -10.82
C PRO A 190 -30.88 -26.07 -9.37
N GLU A 191 -29.77 -26.74 -9.09
CA GLU A 191 -29.27 -26.96 -7.73
C GLU A 191 -28.70 -25.68 -7.05
N ASN A 192 -28.46 -24.64 -7.81
CA ASN A 192 -27.86 -23.44 -7.34
C ASN A 192 -28.82 -22.25 -7.10
N LEU A 193 -30.13 -22.49 -7.28
CA LEU A 193 -31.20 -21.52 -6.99
C LEU A 193 -31.83 -21.74 -5.60
N ARG A 194 -31.05 -22.11 -4.61
CA ARG A 194 -31.53 -22.04 -3.23
C ARG A 194 -31.23 -20.66 -2.66
N VAL A 195 -32.31 -19.93 -2.49
CA VAL A 195 -32.41 -18.68 -1.73
C VAL A 195 -32.05 -18.91 -0.27
#